data_2c9bf053e3ee74f6c821a241540f3be6
#
_entry.id   2c9bf053e3ee74f6c821a241540f3be6
#
_cell.length_a   1.000
_cell.length_b   1.000
_cell.length_c   1.000
_cell.angle_alpha   90.00
_cell.angle_beta   90.00
_cell.angle_gamma   90.00
#
_symmetry.space_group_name_H-M   'P 1'
#
loop_
_entity.id
_entity.type
_entity.pdbx_description
1 polymer ?
#
loop_
_entity_poly.entity_id
_entity_poly.type
_entity_poly.pdbx_seq_one_letter_code
_entity_poly.pdbx_strand_id
1 'polypeptide(L)'
;MSIADARRASALGAAVRAFAAGSYHRTTIGDVAAAAEISPAYVMRLFGSRLSLFLAALDECHDRIVAALEQAADAADSDDPEVVLDVMGAGYAELIADRSLLMLQVHALSACDVPEIAEKVRDGYRRVVGLVDERVGAPGSMVQRPTVASDRGRRPR
;
A
#
# COMPACT_ATOMS: atom_id res chain seq x y z
N MET A 1 -2.70 -7.57 -22.79
CA MET A 1 -2.52 -6.14 -22.42
C MET A 1 -2.58 -5.31 -23.71
N SER A 2 -3.52 -4.36 -23.78
CA SER A 2 -3.65 -3.50 -24.96
C SER A 2 -2.54 -2.42 -24.99
N ILE A 3 -2.33 -1.80 -26.19
CA ILE A 3 -1.40 -0.66 -26.32
C ILE A 3 -1.83 0.50 -25.42
N ALA A 4 -3.15 0.70 -25.27
CA ALA A 4 -3.69 1.73 -24.39
C ALA A 4 -3.37 1.45 -22.90
N ASP A 5 -3.48 0.19 -22.46
CA ASP A 5 -3.14 -0.22 -21.09
C ASP A 5 -1.65 -0.04 -20.82
N ALA A 6 -0.79 -0.41 -21.76
CA ALA A 6 0.65 -0.22 -21.63
C ALA A 6 1.03 1.26 -21.53
N ARG A 7 0.40 2.13 -22.33
CA ARG A 7 0.60 3.60 -22.25
C ARG A 7 0.10 4.18 -20.94
N ARG A 8 -1.06 3.71 -20.44
CA ARG A 8 -1.59 4.13 -19.16
C ARG A 8 -0.64 3.72 -18.01
N ALA A 9 -0.13 2.48 -18.02
CA ALA A 9 0.83 2.00 -17.03
C ALA A 9 2.15 2.80 -17.07
N SER A 10 2.66 3.13 -18.25
CA SER A 10 3.85 3.96 -18.42
C SER A 10 3.64 5.37 -17.86
N ALA A 11 2.51 6.00 -18.17
CA ALA A 11 2.15 7.32 -17.65
C ALA A 11 1.99 7.29 -16.11
N LEU A 12 1.43 6.22 -15.57
CA LEU A 12 1.27 6.04 -14.13
C LEU A 12 2.64 5.89 -13.42
N GLY A 13 3.56 5.12 -13.99
CA GLY A 13 4.93 5.01 -13.47
C GLY A 13 5.67 6.36 -13.48
N ALA A 14 5.48 7.15 -14.53
CA ALA A 14 6.03 8.51 -14.60
C ALA A 14 5.40 9.44 -13.54
N ALA A 15 4.09 9.32 -13.28
CA ALA A 15 3.39 10.06 -12.24
C ALA A 15 3.92 9.72 -10.84
N VAL A 16 4.14 8.45 -10.53
CA VAL A 16 4.74 8.02 -9.25
C VAL A 16 6.08 8.73 -9.03
N ARG A 17 6.96 8.74 -10.02
CA ARG A 17 8.27 9.41 -9.91
C ARG A 17 8.16 10.93 -9.80
N ALA A 18 7.31 11.55 -10.61
CA ALA A 18 7.14 13.00 -10.62
C ALA A 18 6.57 13.51 -9.28
N PHE A 19 5.54 12.87 -8.75
CA PHE A 19 4.97 13.23 -7.45
C PHE A 19 5.89 12.88 -6.28
N ALA A 20 6.69 11.83 -6.37
CA ALA A 20 7.72 11.51 -5.38
C ALA A 20 8.81 12.59 -5.31
N ALA A 21 9.16 13.18 -6.45
CA ALA A 21 10.17 14.26 -6.51
C ALA A 21 9.60 15.63 -6.14
N GLY A 22 8.36 15.95 -6.57
CA GLY A 22 7.80 17.30 -6.51
C GLY A 22 6.68 17.52 -5.50
N SER A 23 6.16 16.50 -4.85
CA SER A 23 4.93 16.50 -4.02
C SER A 23 3.64 16.76 -4.82
N TYR A 24 2.48 16.57 -4.14
CA TYR A 24 1.17 16.82 -4.76
C TYR A 24 0.99 18.27 -5.20
N HIS A 25 1.33 19.25 -4.33
CA HIS A 25 1.05 20.66 -4.60
C HIS A 25 1.97 21.28 -5.66
N ARG A 26 3.18 20.74 -5.84
CA ARG A 26 4.18 21.30 -6.75
C ARG A 26 4.27 20.63 -8.10
N THR A 27 3.79 19.40 -8.23
CA THR A 27 3.85 18.63 -9.48
C THR A 27 2.64 18.96 -10.36
N THR A 28 2.89 19.32 -11.60
CA THR A 28 1.87 19.64 -12.60
C THR A 28 1.60 18.46 -13.54
N ILE A 29 0.49 18.53 -14.26
CA ILE A 29 0.22 17.59 -15.36
C ILE A 29 1.32 17.66 -16.43
N GLY A 30 1.87 18.85 -16.69
CA GLY A 30 2.98 19.05 -17.62
C GLY A 30 4.25 18.30 -17.20
N ASP A 31 4.58 18.29 -15.91
CA ASP A 31 5.74 17.57 -15.39
C ASP A 31 5.61 16.06 -15.61
N VAL A 32 4.42 15.51 -15.34
CA VAL A 32 4.13 14.08 -15.58
C VAL A 32 4.16 13.75 -17.07
N ALA A 33 3.58 14.60 -17.90
CA ALA A 33 3.54 14.45 -19.35
C ALA A 33 4.96 14.43 -19.94
N ALA A 34 5.82 15.34 -19.49
CA ALA A 34 7.22 15.39 -19.90
C ALA A 34 7.98 14.13 -19.48
N ALA A 35 7.79 13.67 -18.24
CA ALA A 35 8.42 12.44 -17.73
C ALA A 35 7.94 11.16 -18.43
N ALA A 36 6.69 11.17 -18.95
CA ALA A 36 6.09 10.06 -19.68
C ALA A 36 6.30 10.14 -21.20
N GLU A 37 6.90 11.23 -21.69
CA GLU A 37 7.09 11.51 -23.12
C GLU A 37 5.78 11.53 -23.93
N ILE A 38 4.71 12.08 -23.35
CA ILE A 38 3.38 12.24 -23.95
C ILE A 38 2.88 13.69 -23.76
N SER A 39 1.78 14.03 -24.46
CA SER A 39 1.21 15.37 -24.30
C SER A 39 0.41 15.52 -22.99
N PRO A 40 0.36 16.73 -22.39
CA PRO A 40 -0.49 17.01 -21.23
C PRO A 40 -1.96 16.69 -21.49
N ALA A 41 -2.47 16.97 -22.70
CA ALA A 41 -3.84 16.64 -23.10
C ALA A 41 -4.10 15.14 -23.06
N TYR A 42 -3.10 14.32 -23.40
CA TYR A 42 -3.22 12.87 -23.33
C TYR A 42 -3.25 12.37 -21.89
N VAL A 43 -2.43 12.94 -21.00
CA VAL A 43 -2.49 12.64 -19.56
C VAL A 43 -3.87 12.97 -19.00
N MET A 44 -4.41 14.14 -19.34
CA MET A 44 -5.75 14.55 -18.91
C MET A 44 -6.84 13.61 -19.45
N ARG A 45 -6.70 13.12 -20.66
CA ARG A 45 -7.63 12.12 -21.25
C ARG A 45 -7.58 10.80 -20.48
N LEU A 46 -6.39 10.37 -20.02
CA LEU A 46 -6.21 9.11 -19.31
C LEU A 46 -6.72 9.15 -17.86
N PHE A 47 -6.58 10.29 -17.18
CA PHE A 47 -6.77 10.38 -15.73
C PHE A 47 -7.82 11.42 -15.29
N GLY A 48 -8.21 12.33 -16.16
CA GLY A 48 -9.26 13.30 -15.91
C GLY A 48 -8.82 14.57 -15.16
N SER A 49 -8.04 14.45 -14.11
CA SER A 49 -7.55 15.58 -13.31
C SER A 49 -6.20 15.27 -12.66
N ARG A 50 -5.53 16.32 -12.16
CA ARG A 50 -4.30 16.15 -11.38
C ARG A 50 -4.55 15.37 -10.09
N LEU A 51 -5.68 15.62 -9.41
CA LEU A 51 -6.05 14.86 -8.21
C LEU A 51 -6.28 13.39 -8.54
N SER A 52 -7.06 13.08 -9.57
CA SER A 52 -7.29 11.68 -9.99
C SER A 52 -5.98 10.98 -10.39
N LEU A 53 -5.06 11.68 -11.02
CA LEU A 53 -3.73 11.15 -11.35
C LEU A 53 -2.91 10.85 -10.10
N PHE A 54 -2.93 11.74 -9.10
CA PHE A 54 -2.24 11.53 -7.83
C PHE A 54 -2.83 10.35 -7.05
N LEU A 55 -4.16 10.26 -6.98
CA LEU A 55 -4.85 9.11 -6.35
C LEU A 55 -4.53 7.79 -7.05
N ALA A 56 -4.44 7.78 -8.39
CA ALA A 56 -4.02 6.60 -9.14
C ALA A 56 -2.56 6.23 -8.86
N ALA A 57 -1.67 7.21 -8.70
CA ALA A 57 -0.28 6.98 -8.31
C ALA A 57 -0.17 6.38 -6.89
N LEU A 58 -1.03 6.82 -5.96
CA LEU A 58 -1.10 6.23 -4.62
C LEU A 58 -1.63 4.80 -4.64
N ASP A 59 -2.65 4.51 -5.45
CA ASP A 59 -3.14 3.13 -5.63
C ASP A 59 -2.03 2.22 -6.16
N GLU A 60 -1.31 2.65 -7.19
CA GLU A 60 -0.15 1.90 -7.73
C GLU A 60 0.91 1.66 -6.66
N CYS A 61 1.20 2.66 -5.82
CA CYS A 61 2.14 2.53 -4.72
C CYS A 61 1.68 1.47 -3.70
N HIS A 62 0.41 1.54 -3.27
CA HIS A 62 -0.15 0.58 -2.32
C HIS A 62 -0.24 -0.83 -2.91
N ASP A 63 -0.58 -0.96 -4.20
CA ASP A 63 -0.62 -2.25 -4.90
C ASP A 63 0.76 -2.92 -4.92
N ARG A 64 1.83 -2.14 -5.16
CA ARG A 64 3.20 -2.65 -5.10
C ARG A 64 3.60 -3.07 -3.69
N ILE A 65 3.21 -2.31 -2.67
CA ILE A 65 3.49 -2.65 -1.27
C ILE A 65 2.79 -3.96 -0.91
N VAL A 66 1.49 -4.07 -1.19
CA VAL A 66 0.72 -5.29 -0.92
C VAL A 66 1.33 -6.48 -1.64
N ALA A 67 1.62 -6.35 -2.94
CA ALA A 67 2.22 -7.42 -3.72
C ALA A 67 3.60 -7.88 -3.19
N ALA A 68 4.44 -6.94 -2.76
CA ALA A 68 5.75 -7.27 -2.18
C ALA A 68 5.61 -8.00 -0.84
N LEU A 69 4.67 -7.57 0.00
CA LEU A 69 4.38 -8.22 1.29
C LEU A 69 3.78 -9.63 1.09
N GLU A 70 2.86 -9.80 0.13
CA GLU A 70 2.29 -11.10 -0.22
C GLU A 70 3.36 -12.06 -0.73
N GLN A 71 4.20 -11.61 -1.67
CA GLN A 71 5.30 -12.42 -2.21
C GLN A 71 6.29 -12.82 -1.12
N ALA A 72 6.62 -11.91 -0.22
CA ALA A 72 7.52 -12.20 0.89
C ALA A 72 6.90 -13.23 1.86
N ALA A 73 5.61 -13.07 2.21
CA ALA A 73 4.90 -14.00 3.07
C ALA A 73 4.78 -15.39 2.42
N ASP A 74 4.49 -15.47 1.12
CA ASP A 74 4.39 -16.73 0.37
C ASP A 74 5.74 -17.43 0.23
N ALA A 75 6.85 -16.69 0.26
CA ALA A 75 8.20 -17.23 0.21
C ALA A 75 8.73 -17.65 1.59
N ALA A 76 8.04 -17.29 2.69
CA ALA A 76 8.42 -17.73 4.02
C ALA A 76 8.23 -19.26 4.16
N ASP A 77 9.32 -19.97 4.49
CA ASP A 77 9.29 -21.42 4.72
C ASP A 77 8.99 -21.72 6.20
N SER A 78 7.95 -21.07 6.73
CA SER A 78 7.55 -21.18 8.14
C SER A 78 6.12 -20.66 8.35
N ASP A 79 5.40 -21.31 9.27
CA ASP A 79 4.11 -20.83 9.78
C ASP A 79 4.29 -20.02 11.09
N ASP A 80 5.53 -19.81 11.54
CA ASP A 80 5.80 -19.00 12.72
C ASP A 80 5.55 -17.51 12.42
N PRO A 81 4.61 -16.86 13.15
CA PRO A 81 4.26 -15.46 12.92
C PRO A 81 5.44 -14.49 12.96
N GLU A 82 6.42 -14.71 13.83
CA GLU A 82 7.60 -13.84 13.94
C GLU A 82 8.47 -13.97 12.68
N VAL A 83 8.68 -15.18 12.20
CA VAL A 83 9.45 -15.44 10.97
C VAL A 83 8.75 -14.83 9.76
N VAL A 84 7.43 -15.03 9.63
CA VAL A 84 6.64 -14.45 8.53
C VAL A 84 6.71 -12.93 8.56
N LEU A 85 6.57 -12.31 9.73
CA LEU A 85 6.66 -10.86 9.89
C LEU A 85 8.04 -10.31 9.50
N ASP A 86 9.11 -10.97 9.92
CA ASP A 86 10.48 -10.58 9.57
C ASP A 86 10.73 -10.64 8.07
N VAL A 87 10.26 -11.70 7.40
CA VAL A 87 10.39 -11.87 5.93
C VAL A 87 9.55 -10.81 5.20
N MET A 88 8.33 -10.52 5.66
CA MET A 88 7.50 -9.44 5.11
C MET A 88 8.18 -8.08 5.28
N GLY A 89 8.77 -7.81 6.46
CA GLY A 89 9.52 -6.59 6.74
C GLY A 89 10.74 -6.43 5.83
N ALA A 90 11.47 -7.50 5.56
CA ALA A 90 12.59 -7.50 4.62
C ALA A 90 12.12 -7.21 3.18
N GLY A 91 11.02 -7.81 2.74
CA GLY A 91 10.42 -7.54 1.42
C GLY A 91 9.98 -6.09 1.27
N TYR A 92 9.39 -5.51 2.30
CA TYR A 92 9.06 -4.09 2.31
C TYR A 92 10.30 -3.20 2.25
N ALA A 93 11.34 -3.50 3.03
CA ALA A 93 12.58 -2.75 3.03
C ALA A 93 13.27 -2.76 1.66
N GLU A 94 13.24 -3.89 0.97
CA GLU A 94 13.76 -4.02 -0.40
C GLU A 94 12.95 -3.16 -1.39
N LEU A 95 11.62 -3.17 -1.27
CA LEU A 95 10.75 -2.37 -2.12
C LEU A 95 11.00 -0.86 -1.96
N ILE A 96 11.14 -0.36 -0.71
CA ILE A 96 11.37 1.07 -0.44
C ILE A 96 12.81 1.52 -0.67
N ALA A 97 13.73 0.62 -1.03
CA ALA A 97 15.04 0.99 -1.57
C ALA A 97 14.90 1.85 -2.85
N ASP A 98 13.82 1.65 -3.63
CA ASP A 98 13.32 2.66 -4.55
C ASP A 98 12.65 3.79 -3.75
N ARG A 99 13.41 4.86 -3.53
CA ARG A 99 12.96 6.02 -2.75
C ARG A 99 11.68 6.68 -3.28
N SER A 100 11.32 6.46 -4.55
CA SER A 100 10.12 7.04 -5.15
C SER A 100 8.86 6.58 -4.43
N LEU A 101 8.74 5.30 -4.07
CA LEU A 101 7.58 4.77 -3.36
C LEU A 101 7.49 5.32 -1.93
N LEU A 102 8.62 5.40 -1.23
CA LEU A 102 8.67 5.99 0.11
C LEU A 102 8.30 7.48 0.09
N MET A 103 8.90 8.24 -0.82
CA MET A 103 8.66 9.68 -0.92
C MET A 103 7.23 10.00 -1.34
N LEU A 104 6.64 9.21 -2.22
CA LEU A 104 5.23 9.37 -2.58
C LEU A 104 4.31 9.23 -1.37
N GLN A 105 4.55 8.25 -0.49
CA GLN A 105 3.80 8.07 0.76
C GLN A 105 3.98 9.28 1.70
N VAL A 106 5.21 9.77 1.87
CA VAL A 106 5.50 10.96 2.68
C VAL A 106 4.77 12.18 2.15
N HIS A 107 4.79 12.40 0.83
CA HIS A 107 4.07 13.51 0.20
C HIS A 107 2.55 13.35 0.26
N ALA A 108 2.04 12.13 0.23
CA ALA A 108 0.62 11.88 0.45
C ALA A 108 0.17 12.25 1.87
N LEU A 109 0.97 11.89 2.88
CA LEU A 109 0.70 12.29 4.26
C LEU A 109 0.72 13.82 4.44
N SER A 110 1.65 14.52 3.77
CA SER A 110 1.72 15.99 3.82
C SER A 110 0.60 16.70 3.07
N ALA A 111 -0.16 15.98 2.24
CA ALA A 111 -1.29 16.49 1.45
C ALA A 111 -2.66 16.00 1.98
N CYS A 112 -2.72 15.51 3.22
CA CYS A 112 -3.96 15.03 3.84
C CYS A 112 -4.95 16.16 4.25
N ASP A 113 -4.61 17.42 3.99
CA ASP A 113 -5.55 18.54 3.94
C ASP A 113 -6.56 18.42 2.79
N VAL A 114 -6.24 17.64 1.75
CA VAL A 114 -7.16 17.24 0.68
C VAL A 114 -7.91 15.97 1.12
N PRO A 115 -9.25 16.03 1.32
CA PRO A 115 -10.02 14.93 1.90
C PRO A 115 -9.88 13.60 1.12
N GLU A 116 -9.87 13.65 -0.20
CA GLU A 116 -9.75 12.48 -1.06
C GLU A 116 -8.38 11.80 -0.92
N ILE A 117 -7.32 12.60 -0.71
CA ILE A 117 -5.97 12.06 -0.45
C ILE A 117 -5.93 11.40 0.93
N ALA A 118 -6.50 12.05 1.95
CA ALA A 118 -6.58 11.51 3.30
C ALA A 118 -7.34 10.17 3.34
N GLU A 119 -8.45 10.07 2.60
CA GLU A 119 -9.21 8.82 2.47
C GLU A 119 -8.37 7.73 1.78
N LYS A 120 -7.72 8.05 0.66
CA LYS A 120 -6.86 7.12 -0.08
C LYS A 120 -5.70 6.60 0.78
N VAL A 121 -5.07 7.47 1.56
CA VAL A 121 -4.01 7.10 2.51
C VAL A 121 -4.55 6.12 3.57
N ARG A 122 -5.71 6.41 4.17
CA ARG A 122 -6.34 5.52 5.15
C ARG A 122 -6.67 4.14 4.56
N ASP A 123 -7.19 4.12 3.34
CA ASP A 123 -7.52 2.86 2.66
C ASP A 123 -6.27 2.04 2.35
N GLY A 124 -5.20 2.68 1.92
CA GLY A 124 -3.91 2.01 1.73
C GLY A 124 -3.37 1.39 3.02
N TYR A 125 -3.41 2.13 4.13
CA TYR A 125 -3.03 1.59 5.45
C TYR A 125 -3.89 0.40 5.87
N ARG A 126 -5.22 0.48 5.69
CA ARG A 126 -6.11 -0.64 6.02
C ARG A 126 -5.78 -1.90 5.23
N ARG A 127 -5.46 -1.76 3.94
CA ARG A 127 -5.06 -2.88 3.09
C ARG A 127 -3.78 -3.54 3.60
N VAL A 128 -2.77 -2.75 3.92
CA VAL A 128 -1.48 -3.26 4.41
C VAL A 128 -1.65 -3.92 5.78
N VAL A 129 -2.30 -3.26 6.72
CA VAL A 129 -2.55 -3.81 8.07
C VAL A 129 -3.39 -5.09 7.99
N GLY A 130 -4.47 -5.09 7.18
CA GLY A 130 -5.32 -6.25 6.98
C GLY A 130 -4.56 -7.46 6.43
N LEU A 131 -3.64 -7.24 5.48
CA LEU A 131 -2.78 -8.30 4.95
C LEU A 131 -1.83 -8.86 6.02
N VAL A 132 -1.19 -7.98 6.79
CA VAL A 132 -0.29 -8.41 7.87
C VAL A 132 -1.05 -9.21 8.92
N ASP A 133 -2.22 -8.73 9.35
CA ASP A 133 -3.07 -9.44 10.31
C ASP A 133 -3.52 -10.82 9.79
N GLU A 134 -3.84 -10.92 8.49
CA GLU A 134 -4.23 -12.17 7.86
C GLU A 134 -3.08 -13.19 7.84
N ARG A 135 -1.86 -12.73 7.53
CA ARG A 135 -0.69 -13.60 7.35
C ARG A 135 0.01 -13.97 8.67
N VAL A 136 -0.01 -13.08 9.64
CA VAL A 136 0.69 -13.24 10.93
C VAL A 136 -0.27 -13.69 12.04
N GLY A 137 -1.59 -13.51 11.85
CA GLY A 137 -2.58 -13.64 12.90
C GLY A 137 -2.57 -12.43 13.82
N ALA A 138 -3.75 -11.85 14.11
CA ALA A 138 -3.83 -10.65 14.96
C ALA A 138 -3.19 -10.92 16.33
N PRO A 139 -2.25 -10.09 16.82
CA PRO A 139 -1.70 -10.23 18.17
C PRO A 139 -2.74 -10.04 19.29
N GLY A 140 -4.01 -9.83 18.92
CA GLY A 140 -5.15 -9.68 19.85
C GLY A 140 -6.06 -10.89 19.99
N SER A 141 -5.89 -11.98 19.25
CA SER A 141 -6.73 -13.18 19.43
C SER A 141 -6.21 -14.15 20.51
N MET A 142 -5.15 -13.78 21.25
CA MET A 142 -4.79 -14.39 22.54
C MET A 142 -5.62 -13.84 23.71
N VAL A 143 -6.85 -13.38 23.46
CA VAL A 143 -7.81 -13.22 24.56
C VAL A 143 -8.32 -14.61 24.91
N GLN A 144 -7.61 -15.20 25.88
CA GLN A 144 -8.08 -16.17 26.86
C GLN A 144 -9.44 -16.81 26.55
N ARG A 145 -9.40 -18.01 26.02
CA ARG A 145 -10.50 -18.94 26.26
C ARG A 145 -10.57 -19.15 27.78
N PRO A 146 -11.63 -18.76 28.47
CA PRO A 146 -11.79 -19.13 29.87
C PRO A 146 -11.87 -20.65 29.90
N THR A 147 -10.88 -21.26 30.52
CA THR A 147 -10.92 -22.65 30.89
C THR A 147 -12.05 -22.78 31.92
N VAL A 148 -13.21 -23.24 31.46
CA VAL A 148 -14.28 -23.63 32.36
C VAL A 148 -13.74 -24.87 33.10
N ALA A 149 -13.19 -24.62 34.27
CA ALA A 149 -12.90 -25.67 35.24
C ALA A 149 -14.22 -26.32 35.59
N SER A 150 -14.42 -27.55 35.10
CA SER A 150 -15.54 -28.40 35.44
C SER A 150 -15.33 -28.89 36.89
N ASP A 151 -15.80 -28.08 37.83
CA ASP A 151 -15.96 -28.53 39.21
C ASP A 151 -17.18 -29.48 39.29
N ARG A 152 -16.88 -30.75 39.14
CA ARG A 152 -17.86 -31.82 39.49
C ARG A 152 -17.82 -32.04 40.96
N GLY A 153 -18.84 -31.50 41.62
CA GLY A 153 -19.16 -31.64 42.99
C GLY A 153 -18.93 -33.05 43.57
N ARG A 154 -18.26 -33.05 44.68
CA ARG A 154 -18.37 -34.13 45.67
C ARG A 154 -19.41 -33.70 46.71
N ARG A 155 -20.51 -34.47 46.76
CA ARG A 155 -21.42 -34.48 47.90
C ARG A 155 -20.75 -35.27 49.02
N PRO A 156 -20.72 -34.77 50.26
CA PRO A 156 -20.60 -35.61 51.42
C PRO A 156 -21.98 -36.02 51.97
N ARG A 157 -22.03 -37.14 52.62
CA ARG A 157 -23.14 -37.68 53.38
C ARG A 157 -23.41 -36.89 54.65
#